data_e48ef835108eac816c7ecc81319ea48d
#
_entry.id   e48ef835108eac816c7ecc81319ea48d
#
_cell.length_a   1.000
_cell.length_b   1.000
_cell.length_c   1.000
_cell.angle_alpha   90.00
_cell.angle_beta   90.00
_cell.angle_gamma   90.00
#
_symmetry.space_group_name_H-M   'P 1'
#
loop_
_entity.id
_entity.type
_entity.pdbx_description
1 polymer ?
#
loop_
_entity_poly.entity_id
_entity_poly.type
_entity_poly.pdbx_seq_one_letter_code
_entity_poly.pdbx_strand_id
1 'polypeptide(L)'
;EMLDALRNAAKRGVDVRLVLPGIPDKKLVFRLSRSYYLPLLRAGVRIYEYTPGFLHAKCCVSDDRAAVVGSINMDYRSMFLHFECGVLLLQNSQVLTLRDDVRRTLPQCREVQCADCRTGLVGTVLDSVLRLLSPLM
;
A
#
# COMPACT_ATOMS: atom_id res chain seq x y z
N GLU A 1 -11.08 -6.80 -4.02
CA GLU A 1 -11.29 -5.74 -5.05
C GLU A 1 -10.08 -4.82 -5.20
N MET A 2 -9.63 -4.08 -4.16
CA MET A 2 -8.46 -3.17 -4.25
C MET A 2 -7.19 -3.90 -4.69
N LEU A 3 -6.90 -5.05 -4.08
CA LEU A 3 -5.77 -5.90 -4.45
C LEU A 3 -5.80 -6.28 -5.94
N ASP A 4 -6.98 -6.65 -6.45
CA ASP A 4 -7.14 -7.05 -7.85
C ASP A 4 -7.04 -5.86 -8.80
N ALA A 5 -7.53 -4.69 -8.41
CA ALA A 5 -7.37 -3.46 -9.18
C ALA A 5 -5.89 -3.10 -9.36
N LEU A 6 -5.08 -3.12 -8.29
CA LEU A 6 -3.64 -2.86 -8.33
C LEU A 6 -2.89 -3.90 -9.18
N ARG A 7 -3.20 -5.19 -8.99
CA ARG A 7 -2.62 -6.28 -9.79
C ARG A 7 -2.93 -6.15 -11.27
N ASN A 8 -4.18 -5.86 -11.60
CA ASN A 8 -4.62 -5.70 -12.99
C ASN A 8 -3.99 -4.47 -13.63
N ALA A 9 -3.85 -3.36 -12.90
CA ALA A 9 -3.13 -2.19 -13.39
C ALA A 9 -1.67 -2.53 -13.73
N ALA A 10 -0.95 -3.17 -12.80
CA ALA A 10 0.45 -3.56 -13.02
C ALA A 10 0.60 -4.54 -14.19
N LYS A 11 -0.28 -5.55 -14.32
CA LYS A 11 -0.27 -6.49 -15.45
C LYS A 11 -0.54 -5.82 -16.81
N ARG A 12 -1.23 -4.68 -16.83
CA ARG A 12 -1.43 -3.87 -18.04
C ARG A 12 -0.26 -2.94 -18.36
N GLY A 13 0.83 -3.01 -17.58
CA GLY A 13 2.03 -2.20 -17.79
C GLY A 13 2.04 -0.86 -17.05
N VAL A 14 1.08 -0.60 -16.15
CA VAL A 14 1.11 0.60 -15.29
C VAL A 14 2.20 0.42 -14.24
N ASP A 15 3.03 1.46 -14.02
CA ASP A 15 4.02 1.50 -12.96
C ASP A 15 3.35 1.77 -11.61
N VAL A 16 2.89 0.71 -10.97
CA VAL A 16 2.23 0.77 -9.66
C VAL A 16 3.26 0.67 -8.55
N ARG A 17 3.31 1.68 -7.69
CA ARG A 17 4.20 1.76 -6.53
C ARG A 17 3.41 1.94 -5.26
N LEU A 18 3.68 1.13 -4.24
CA LEU A 18 3.10 1.24 -2.91
C LEU A 18 4.20 1.62 -1.92
N VAL A 19 3.99 2.71 -1.17
CA VAL A 19 4.83 3.10 -0.05
C VAL A 19 4.08 2.78 1.22
N LEU A 20 4.61 1.88 2.03
CA LEU A 20 3.96 1.34 3.22
C LEU A 20 4.84 1.57 4.46
N PRO A 21 4.28 1.56 5.68
CA PRO A 21 5.08 1.65 6.90
C PRO A 21 6.10 0.51 6.98
N GLY A 22 7.37 0.82 7.23
CA GLY A 22 8.41 -0.16 7.56
C GLY A 22 8.49 -0.44 9.07
N ILE A 23 7.95 0.46 9.90
CA ILE A 23 7.87 0.32 11.36
C ILE A 23 6.44 -0.02 11.73
N PRO A 24 6.17 -1.17 12.38
CA PRO A 24 4.82 -1.57 12.74
C PRO A 24 4.26 -0.76 13.91
N ASP A 25 3.05 -0.22 13.78
CA ASP A 25 2.24 0.23 14.92
C ASP A 25 1.68 -0.99 15.67
N LYS A 26 0.95 -1.87 14.96
CA LYS A 26 0.38 -3.11 15.48
C LYS A 26 0.98 -4.30 14.73
N LYS A 27 1.66 -5.19 15.44
CA LYS A 27 2.39 -6.33 14.84
C LYS A 27 1.50 -7.26 13.99
N LEU A 28 0.25 -7.50 14.41
CA LEU A 28 -0.68 -8.37 13.67
C LEU A 28 -1.15 -7.71 12.37
N VAL A 29 -1.52 -6.43 12.42
CA VAL A 29 -1.93 -5.66 11.22
C VAL A 29 -0.77 -5.56 10.24
N PHE A 30 0.44 -5.30 10.72
CA PHE A 30 1.64 -5.27 9.89
C PHE A 30 1.90 -6.62 9.21
N ARG A 31 1.78 -7.73 9.93
CA ARG A 31 1.89 -9.08 9.37
C ARG A 31 0.81 -9.33 8.32
N LEU A 32 -0.44 -8.96 8.61
CA LEU A 32 -1.54 -9.07 7.66
C LEU A 32 -1.23 -8.29 6.36
N SER A 33 -0.81 -7.05 6.47
CA SER A 33 -0.43 -6.22 5.31
C SER A 33 0.68 -6.90 4.49
N ARG A 34 1.73 -7.40 5.13
CA ARG A 34 2.83 -8.10 4.45
C ARG A 34 2.40 -9.41 3.78
N SER A 35 1.36 -10.06 4.30
CA SER A 35 0.84 -11.27 3.66
C SER A 35 0.33 -11.02 2.23
N TYR A 36 -0.09 -9.80 1.91
CA TYR A 36 -0.54 -9.39 0.57
C TYR A 36 0.60 -8.98 -0.38
N TYR A 37 1.84 -8.86 0.09
CA TYR A 37 2.95 -8.39 -0.74
C TYR A 37 3.28 -9.34 -1.89
N LEU A 38 3.42 -10.62 -1.60
CA LEU A 38 3.84 -11.60 -2.61
C LEU A 38 2.94 -11.64 -3.85
N PRO A 39 1.59 -11.68 -3.75
CA PRO A 39 0.73 -11.63 -4.92
C PRO A 39 0.78 -10.29 -5.68
N LEU A 40 1.06 -9.18 -5.01
CA LEU A 40 1.27 -7.87 -5.64
C LEU A 40 2.59 -7.81 -6.39
N LEU A 41 3.69 -8.21 -5.75
CA LEU A 41 5.03 -8.26 -6.36
C LEU A 41 5.06 -9.16 -7.60
N ARG A 42 4.43 -10.34 -7.54
CA ARG A 42 4.29 -11.25 -8.68
C ARG A 42 3.50 -10.67 -9.85
N ALA A 43 2.63 -9.71 -9.59
CA ALA A 43 1.88 -9.00 -10.62
C ALA A 43 2.64 -7.81 -11.22
N GLY A 44 3.82 -7.47 -10.68
CA GLY A 44 4.65 -6.35 -11.13
C GLY A 44 4.46 -5.06 -10.32
N VAL A 45 3.69 -5.09 -9.23
CA VAL A 45 3.61 -3.94 -8.29
C VAL A 45 4.92 -3.83 -7.52
N ARG A 46 5.47 -2.63 -7.43
CA ARG A 46 6.66 -2.35 -6.62
C ARG A 46 6.24 -1.88 -5.22
N ILE A 47 6.84 -2.48 -4.19
CA ILE A 47 6.50 -2.21 -2.78
C ILE A 47 7.73 -1.66 -2.08
N TYR A 48 7.54 -0.56 -1.35
CA TYR A 48 8.55 0.17 -0.62
C TYR A 48 8.13 0.31 0.83
N GLU A 49 8.99 -0.10 1.77
CA GLU A 49 8.80 0.10 3.21
C GLU A 49 9.57 1.32 3.67
N TYR A 50 8.87 2.34 4.16
CA TYR A 50 9.47 3.54 4.74
C TYR A 50 10.05 3.24 6.11
N THR A 51 11.36 3.40 6.26
CA THR A 51 12.10 3.00 7.47
C THR A 51 12.63 4.16 8.32
N PRO A 52 12.73 5.42 7.85
CA PRO A 52 13.26 6.51 8.67
C PRO A 52 12.37 6.93 9.85
N GLY A 53 11.09 6.55 9.83
CA GLY A 53 10.13 6.89 10.86
C GLY A 53 8.78 6.21 10.66
N PHE A 54 7.79 6.58 11.47
CA PHE A 54 6.43 6.05 11.35
C PHE A 54 5.70 6.77 10.21
N LEU A 55 5.33 6.02 9.17
CA LEU A 55 4.54 6.53 8.04
C LEU A 55 3.05 6.42 8.35
N HIS A 56 2.34 7.57 8.35
CA HIS A 56 0.89 7.61 8.55
C HIS A 56 0.14 8.42 7.49
N ALA A 57 0.80 8.82 6.41
CA ALA A 57 0.18 9.50 5.28
C ALA A 57 -0.77 8.55 4.52
N LYS A 58 -1.90 9.08 4.07
CA LYS A 58 -2.85 8.42 3.19
C LYS A 58 -3.04 9.30 1.97
N CYS A 59 -2.28 9.01 0.93
CA CYS A 59 -2.34 9.75 -0.32
C CYS A 59 -2.07 8.82 -1.51
N CYS A 60 -2.58 9.22 -2.65
CA CYS A 60 -2.36 8.54 -3.92
C CYS A 60 -2.17 9.59 -5.02
N VAL A 61 -1.27 9.32 -5.96
CA VAL A 61 -1.08 10.14 -7.16
C VAL A 61 -1.18 9.24 -8.38
N SER A 62 -1.91 9.69 -9.40
CA SER A 62 -2.07 8.98 -10.66
C SER A 62 -1.75 9.91 -11.84
N ASP A 63 -0.81 9.46 -12.68
CA ASP A 63 -0.48 9.99 -14.01
C ASP A 63 -0.21 11.52 -14.05
N ASP A 64 0.30 12.08 -12.96
CA ASP A 64 0.55 13.52 -12.79
C ASP A 64 -0.71 14.40 -12.99
N ARG A 65 -1.91 13.79 -12.96
CA ARG A 65 -3.19 14.43 -13.27
C ARG A 65 -4.19 14.40 -12.12
N ALA A 66 -4.13 13.38 -11.28
CA ALA A 66 -5.03 13.20 -10.16
C ALA A 66 -4.27 12.84 -8.89
N ALA A 67 -4.75 13.33 -7.75
CA ALA A 67 -4.27 12.92 -6.45
C ALA A 67 -5.41 12.87 -5.43
N VAL A 68 -5.27 11.99 -4.46
CA VAL A 68 -6.17 11.91 -3.29
C VAL A 68 -5.31 12.07 -2.04
N VAL A 69 -5.75 12.91 -1.12
CA VAL A 69 -5.13 13.08 0.21
C VAL A 69 -6.24 13.07 1.26
N GLY A 70 -6.07 12.33 2.32
CA GLY A 70 -7.09 12.27 3.36
C GLY A 70 -6.79 11.31 4.49
N SER A 71 -7.84 10.78 5.09
CA SER A 71 -7.77 9.82 6.18
C SER A 71 -7.90 8.34 5.72
N ILE A 72 -8.20 8.11 4.45
CA ILE A 72 -8.57 6.80 3.88
C ILE A 72 -7.36 5.86 3.80
N ASN A 73 -7.33 4.81 4.62
CA ASN A 73 -6.36 3.73 4.47
C ASN A 73 -6.78 2.76 3.35
N MET A 74 -5.81 2.02 2.81
CA MET A 74 -6.08 0.92 1.86
C MET A 74 -6.44 -0.38 2.59
N ASP A 75 -7.37 -0.31 3.54
CA ASP A 75 -7.87 -1.45 4.29
C ASP A 75 -9.39 -1.58 4.20
N TYR A 76 -9.90 -2.74 4.58
CA TYR A 76 -11.34 -3.04 4.50
C TYR A 76 -12.15 -2.10 5.38
N ARG A 77 -11.62 -1.74 6.53
CA ARG A 77 -12.29 -0.92 7.53
C ARG A 77 -12.51 0.51 7.02
N SER A 78 -11.47 1.14 6.47
CA SER A 78 -11.58 2.47 5.88
C SER A 78 -12.47 2.49 4.65
N MET A 79 -12.44 1.44 3.81
CA MET A 79 -13.20 1.40 2.56
C MET A 79 -14.69 1.12 2.74
N PHE A 80 -15.11 0.40 3.82
CA PHE A 80 -16.48 -0.11 3.93
C PHE A 80 -17.16 0.17 5.27
N LEU A 81 -16.41 0.46 6.34
CA LEU A 81 -16.96 0.48 7.69
C LEU A 81 -16.81 1.82 8.42
N HIS A 82 -15.88 2.67 7.99
CA HIS A 82 -15.61 3.96 8.61
C HIS A 82 -16.10 5.13 7.76
N PHE A 83 -16.38 6.24 8.44
CA PHE A 83 -16.50 7.54 7.80
C PHE A 83 -15.10 8.11 7.62
N GLU A 84 -14.71 8.33 6.38
CA GLU A 84 -13.41 8.86 6.01
C GLU A 84 -13.58 10.18 5.26
N CYS A 85 -12.57 11.01 5.31
CA CYS A 85 -12.56 12.30 4.61
C CYS A 85 -11.35 12.36 3.68
N GLY A 86 -11.56 12.79 2.46
CA GLY A 86 -10.50 12.95 1.48
C GLY A 86 -10.77 14.07 0.49
N VAL A 87 -9.70 14.65 -0.01
CA VAL A 87 -9.72 15.66 -1.07
C VAL A 87 -9.21 15.03 -2.34
N LEU A 88 -10.02 15.09 -3.40
CA LEU A 88 -9.61 14.73 -4.75
C LEU A 88 -9.11 15.98 -5.46
N LEU A 89 -7.85 15.96 -5.88
CA LEU A 89 -7.20 16.99 -6.68
C LEU A 89 -7.14 16.53 -8.14
N LEU A 90 -7.64 17.34 -9.06
CA LEU A 90 -7.63 17.04 -10.48
C LEU A 90 -6.95 18.17 -11.24
N GLN A 91 -5.97 17.82 -12.10
CA GLN A 91 -5.27 18.73 -13.01
C GLN A 91 -4.80 20.04 -12.33
N ASN A 92 -4.31 19.90 -11.10
CA ASN A 92 -3.89 21.00 -10.25
C ASN A 92 -2.37 20.89 -9.99
N SER A 93 -1.69 22.03 -9.81
CA SER A 93 -0.26 22.09 -9.48
C SER A 93 0.11 21.31 -8.21
N GLN A 94 -0.81 21.21 -7.25
CA GLN A 94 -0.60 20.44 -6.02
C GLN A 94 -0.46 18.93 -6.27
N VAL A 95 -1.01 18.40 -7.37
CA VAL A 95 -0.79 17.01 -7.79
C VAL A 95 0.70 16.77 -8.06
N LEU A 96 1.35 17.70 -8.76
CA LEU A 96 2.77 17.61 -9.06
C LEU A 96 3.63 17.78 -7.79
N THR A 97 3.23 18.66 -6.89
CA THR A 97 3.89 18.83 -5.59
C THR A 97 3.87 17.53 -4.78
N LEU A 98 2.71 16.87 -4.71
CA LEU A 98 2.56 15.61 -4.00
C LEU A 98 3.36 14.48 -4.70
N ARG A 99 3.32 14.41 -6.03
CA ARG A 99 4.15 13.47 -6.80
C ARG A 99 5.63 13.62 -6.46
N ASP A 100 6.12 14.84 -6.43
CA ASP A 100 7.54 15.12 -6.17
C ASP A 100 7.91 14.80 -4.72
N ASP A 101 6.97 14.96 -3.79
CA ASP A 101 7.16 14.52 -2.40
C ASP A 101 7.27 12.99 -2.30
N VAL A 102 6.38 12.27 -2.97
CA VAL A 102 6.47 10.79 -3.05
C VAL A 102 7.80 10.38 -3.71
N ARG A 103 8.21 11.03 -4.80
CA ARG A 103 9.49 10.74 -5.47
C ARG A 103 10.70 10.97 -4.57
N ARG A 104 10.69 11.99 -3.70
CA ARG A 104 11.75 12.26 -2.70
C ARG A 104 11.73 11.25 -1.55
N THR A 105 10.57 10.66 -1.27
CA THR A 105 10.40 9.65 -0.22
C THR A 105 10.91 8.28 -0.64
N LEU A 106 10.71 7.88 -1.90
CA LEU A 106 11.08 6.56 -2.41
C LEU A 106 12.55 6.16 -2.14
N PRO A 107 13.56 7.03 -2.35
CA PRO A 107 14.96 6.67 -2.05
C PRO A 107 15.26 6.43 -0.57
N GLN A 108 14.36 6.85 0.33
CA GLN A 108 14.47 6.65 1.77
C GLN A 108 13.81 5.33 2.22
N CYS A 109 13.17 4.63 1.30
CA CYS A 109 12.46 3.40 1.56
C CYS A 109 13.32 2.18 1.22
N ARG A 110 13.05 1.06 1.88
CA ARG A 110 13.56 -0.24 1.49
C ARG A 110 12.63 -0.85 0.45
N GLU A 111 13.11 -1.13 -0.74
CA GLU A 111 12.34 -1.86 -1.75
C GLU A 111 12.22 -3.34 -1.34
N VAL A 112 10.99 -3.86 -1.33
CA VAL A 112 10.68 -5.23 -0.93
C VAL A 112 10.81 -6.16 -2.12
N GLN A 113 11.51 -7.28 -1.94
CA GLN A 113 11.68 -8.31 -2.96
C GLN A 113 10.82 -9.54 -2.66
N CYS A 114 10.53 -10.34 -3.68
CA CYS A 114 9.78 -11.60 -3.50
C CYS A 114 10.46 -12.55 -2.51
N ALA A 115 11.78 -12.49 -2.36
CA ALA A 115 12.53 -13.28 -1.40
C ALA A 115 12.18 -12.92 0.05
N ASP A 116 11.90 -11.63 0.32
CA ASP A 116 11.52 -11.12 1.65
C ASP A 116 10.15 -11.61 2.14
N CYS A 117 9.32 -12.10 1.21
CA CYS A 117 7.95 -12.55 1.47
C CYS A 117 7.82 -14.06 1.67
N ARG A 118 8.94 -14.79 1.72
CA ARG A 118 8.91 -16.24 1.90
C ARG A 118 8.62 -16.58 3.36
N THR A 119 7.49 -17.24 3.58
CA THR A 119 7.11 -17.80 4.89
C THR A 119 7.08 -19.32 4.78
N GLY A 120 7.48 -20.03 5.85
CA GLY A 120 7.32 -21.48 5.92
C GLY A 120 5.83 -21.88 5.95
N LEU A 121 5.54 -23.19 5.87
CA LEU A 121 4.17 -23.70 5.84
C LEU A 121 3.29 -23.16 6.96
N VAL A 122 3.80 -23.18 8.21
CA VAL A 122 3.08 -22.63 9.37
C VAL A 122 2.78 -21.14 9.21
N GLY A 123 3.74 -20.37 8.69
CA GLY A 123 3.55 -18.95 8.40
C GLY A 123 2.47 -18.70 7.36
N THR A 124 2.43 -19.52 6.30
CA THR A 124 1.42 -19.42 5.23
C THR A 124 0.02 -19.71 5.75
N VAL A 125 -0.14 -20.72 6.60
CA VAL A 125 -1.44 -21.04 7.23
C VAL A 125 -1.90 -19.88 8.10
N LEU A 126 -1.01 -19.35 8.95
CA LEU A 126 -1.34 -18.22 9.82
C LEU A 126 -1.73 -16.97 9.02
N ASP A 127 -1.00 -16.67 7.94
CA ASP A 127 -1.31 -15.55 7.05
C ASP A 127 -2.68 -15.73 6.36
N SER A 128 -3.05 -16.97 6.01
CA SER A 128 -4.36 -17.28 5.45
C SER A 128 -5.49 -17.04 6.46
N VAL A 129 -5.30 -17.47 7.70
CA VAL A 129 -6.25 -17.20 8.80
C VAL A 129 -6.39 -15.71 9.07
N LEU A 130 -5.27 -14.97 9.13
CA LEU A 130 -5.30 -13.51 9.30
C LEU A 130 -6.07 -12.80 8.19
N ARG A 131 -5.94 -13.26 6.94
CA ARG A 131 -6.71 -12.70 5.80
C ARG A 131 -8.21 -12.93 5.92
N LEU A 132 -8.65 -14.06 6.46
CA LEU A 132 -10.07 -14.31 6.74
C LEU A 132 -10.61 -13.36 7.83
N LEU A 133 -9.77 -12.98 8.78
CA LEU A 133 -10.12 -12.05 9.86
C LEU A 133 -9.93 -10.57 9.48
N SER A 134 -9.40 -10.29 8.29
CA SER A 134 -9.14 -8.93 7.80
C SER A 134 -10.32 -7.96 7.92
N PRO A 135 -11.60 -8.35 7.69
CA PRO A 135 -12.74 -7.46 7.88
C PRO A 135 -12.98 -7.04 9.34
N LEU A 136 -12.39 -7.75 10.30
CA LEU A 136 -12.55 -7.50 11.73
C LEU A 136 -11.41 -6.67 12.35
N MET A 137 -10.37 -6.35 11.55
CA MET A 137 -9.11 -5.73 12.02
C MET A 137 -8.98 -4.27 11.63
#